data_14de5505b776b2821ad0266523b3b285
#
_entry.id   14de5505b776b2821ad0266523b3b285
#
_cell.length_a   1.000
_cell.length_b   1.000
_cell.length_c   1.000
_cell.angle_alpha   90.00
_cell.angle_beta   90.00
_cell.angle_gamma   90.00
#
_symmetry.space_group_name_H-M   'P 1'
#
loop_
_entity.id
_entity.type
_entity.pdbx_description
1 polymer ?
#
loop_
_entity_poly.entity_id
_entity_poly.type
_entity_poly.pdbx_seq_one_letter_code
_entity_poly.pdbx_strand_id
1 'polypeptide(L)'
;MTKKCSIGDILLSVRAPVGTIAKSEHEACIGRGISAISAKKHHVQEYLYQWLLWFEPRWEKYSQGSTFEAVNSNDIKSLHLAIPEHSEQAKVASVLSNADQEIELLEQQLADLKQEKKALMQQLLTGKRRVKADDKEVV
;
A
#
# COMPACT_ATOMS: atom_id res chain seq x y z
N MET A 1 2.58 29.26 -2.98
CA MET A 1 1.97 28.59 -1.81
C MET A 1 2.40 27.12 -1.80
N THR A 2 2.99 26.68 -0.70
CA THR A 2 3.40 25.30 -0.52
C THR A 2 2.18 24.48 -0.12
N LYS A 3 1.87 23.41 -0.84
CA LYS A 3 0.79 22.49 -0.46
C LYS A 3 1.23 21.68 0.76
N LYS A 4 0.31 21.45 1.69
CA LYS A 4 0.54 20.62 2.88
C LYS A 4 -0.35 19.39 2.84
N CYS A 5 0.10 18.32 3.49
CA CYS A 5 -0.73 17.18 3.85
C CYS A 5 -0.77 17.02 5.37
N SER A 6 -1.84 16.45 5.86
CA SER A 6 -2.03 16.08 7.26
C SER A 6 -1.89 14.56 7.44
N ILE A 7 -1.71 14.14 8.70
CA ILE A 7 -1.68 12.71 9.03
C ILE A 7 -3.00 12.07 8.58
N GLY A 8 -2.91 10.93 7.90
CA GLY A 8 -4.06 10.19 7.38
C GLY A 8 -4.59 10.66 6.03
N ASP A 9 -4.06 11.75 5.47
CA ASP A 9 -4.38 12.13 4.09
C ASP A 9 -3.89 11.05 3.11
N ILE A 10 -4.66 10.85 2.05
CA ILE A 10 -4.28 9.96 0.96
C ILE A 10 -3.40 10.74 0.00
N LEU A 11 -2.20 10.26 -0.20
CA LEU A 11 -1.23 10.81 -1.14
C LEU A 11 -1.34 10.08 -2.47
N LEU A 12 -1.57 10.84 -3.53
CA LEU A 12 -1.65 10.35 -4.90
C LEU A 12 -0.50 10.93 -5.71
N SER A 13 0.32 10.07 -6.32
CA SER A 13 1.30 10.50 -7.31
C SER A 13 0.59 10.96 -8.58
N VAL A 14 0.77 12.22 -8.95
CA VAL A 14 0.17 12.85 -10.13
C VAL A 14 1.14 12.98 -11.30
N ARG A 15 2.36 12.46 -11.15
CA ARG A 15 3.42 12.38 -12.18
C ARG A 15 4.01 10.98 -12.19
N ALA A 16 4.72 10.64 -13.26
CA ALA A 16 5.28 9.31 -13.47
C ALA A 16 6.15 8.83 -12.28
N PRO A 17 5.84 7.65 -11.71
CA PRO A 17 4.70 6.81 -11.99
C PRO A 17 3.39 7.40 -11.44
N VAL A 18 2.40 7.55 -12.33
CA VAL A 18 1.10 8.13 -11.98
C VAL A 18 0.24 7.09 -11.29
N GLY A 19 -0.49 7.53 -10.26
CA GLY A 19 -1.52 6.71 -9.64
C GLY A 19 -1.10 6.03 -8.34
N THR A 20 0.19 6.01 -8.00
CA THR A 20 0.65 5.40 -6.75
C THR A 20 0.00 6.07 -5.55
N ILE A 21 -0.57 5.23 -4.67
CA ILE A 21 -1.34 5.63 -3.50
C ILE A 21 -0.59 5.29 -2.22
N ALA A 22 -0.57 6.20 -1.28
CA ALA A 22 -0.05 6.00 0.08
C ALA A 22 -0.84 6.82 1.10
N LYS A 23 -0.73 6.48 2.38
CA LYS A 23 -1.22 7.33 3.49
C LYS A 23 -0.09 8.18 4.04
N SER A 24 -0.41 9.42 4.40
CA SER A 24 0.54 10.28 5.08
C SER A 24 0.64 9.91 6.56
N GLU A 25 1.83 9.57 7.01
CA GLU A 25 2.12 9.29 8.41
C GLU A 25 2.48 10.57 9.19
N HIS A 26 2.80 11.65 8.48
CA HIS A 26 3.26 12.90 9.06
C HIS A 26 2.59 14.11 8.42
N GLU A 27 2.54 15.21 9.15
CA GLU A 27 2.28 16.52 8.55
C GLU A 27 3.51 16.96 7.75
N ALA A 28 3.33 17.21 6.46
CA ALA A 28 4.44 17.54 5.58
C ALA A 28 4.05 18.54 4.48
N CYS A 29 5.06 19.19 3.92
CA CYS A 29 4.89 19.92 2.68
C CYS A 29 5.06 18.99 1.49
N ILE A 30 4.07 18.98 0.60
CA ILE A 30 4.08 18.12 -0.60
C ILE A 30 4.50 18.92 -1.84
N GLY A 31 5.26 18.24 -2.70
CA GLY A 31 5.72 18.78 -3.97
C GLY A 31 4.64 18.78 -5.05
N ARG A 32 4.99 19.30 -6.23
CA ARG A 32 4.08 19.40 -7.39
C ARG A 32 3.67 18.05 -7.98
N GLY A 33 4.41 16.98 -7.65
CA GLY A 33 4.13 15.62 -8.14
C GLY A 33 3.16 14.83 -7.27
N ILE A 34 2.69 15.40 -6.16
CA ILE A 34 1.81 14.71 -5.20
C ILE A 34 0.54 15.55 -4.97
N SER A 35 -0.58 14.87 -4.89
CA SER A 35 -1.86 15.43 -4.45
C SER A 35 -2.26 14.78 -3.12
N ALA A 36 -2.66 15.58 -2.13
CA ALA A 36 -3.26 15.09 -0.90
C ALA A 36 -4.78 15.12 -1.03
N ILE A 37 -5.42 14.04 -0.65
CA ILE A 37 -6.86 13.83 -0.76
C ILE A 37 -7.38 13.43 0.62
N SER A 38 -8.40 14.16 1.09
CA SER A 38 -9.09 13.88 2.34
C SER A 38 -10.57 13.68 2.07
N ALA A 39 -11.18 12.73 2.76
CA ALA A 39 -12.61 12.51 2.71
C ALA A 39 -13.34 13.73 3.33
N LYS A 40 -14.45 14.14 2.73
CA LYS A 40 -15.31 15.17 3.29
C LYS A 40 -16.05 14.63 4.52
N LYS A 41 -16.64 15.55 5.31
CA LYS A 41 -17.55 15.17 6.40
C LYS A 41 -18.60 14.15 5.93
N HIS A 42 -18.91 13.19 6.77
CA HIS A 42 -19.83 12.08 6.50
C HIS A 42 -19.33 10.99 5.54
N HIS A 43 -18.05 11.04 5.14
CA HIS A 43 -17.41 9.95 4.37
C HIS A 43 -16.27 9.33 5.15
N VAL A 44 -16.05 8.03 4.94
CA VAL A 44 -15.01 7.27 5.62
C VAL A 44 -13.71 7.38 4.82
N GLN A 45 -12.67 7.96 5.43
CA GLN A 45 -11.35 8.12 4.82
C GLN A 45 -10.78 6.80 4.33
N GLU A 46 -10.92 5.74 5.14
CA GLU A 46 -10.43 4.41 4.82
C GLU A 46 -11.14 3.79 3.61
N TYR A 47 -12.46 4.01 3.48
CA TYR A 47 -13.20 3.58 2.29
C TYR A 47 -12.66 4.26 1.02
N LEU A 48 -12.41 5.56 1.09
CA LEU A 48 -11.84 6.31 -0.03
C LEU A 48 -10.44 5.80 -0.38
N TYR A 49 -9.61 5.49 0.62
CA TYR A 49 -8.29 4.93 0.42
C TYR A 49 -8.34 3.59 -0.30
N GLN A 50 -9.17 2.66 0.16
CA GLN A 50 -9.34 1.35 -0.45
C GLN A 50 -9.87 1.44 -1.88
N TRP A 51 -10.81 2.36 -2.12
CA TRP A 51 -11.30 2.59 -3.46
C TRP A 51 -10.22 3.13 -4.41
N LEU A 52 -9.39 4.05 -3.94
CA LEU A 52 -8.29 4.59 -4.73
C LEU A 52 -7.21 3.55 -5.02
N LEU A 53 -6.89 2.66 -4.07
CA LEU A 53 -6.02 1.51 -4.30
C LEU A 53 -6.57 0.58 -5.41
N TRP A 54 -7.87 0.25 -5.32
CA TRP A 54 -8.52 -0.55 -6.36
C TRP A 54 -8.51 0.15 -7.72
N PHE A 55 -8.55 1.48 -7.73
CA PHE A 55 -8.54 2.29 -8.95
C PHE A 55 -7.12 2.49 -9.52
N GLU A 56 -6.09 2.28 -8.73
CA GLU A 56 -4.68 2.56 -9.09
C GLU A 56 -4.28 2.06 -10.49
N PRO A 57 -4.56 0.80 -10.92
CA PRO A 57 -4.18 0.33 -12.25
C PRO A 57 -4.88 1.06 -13.41
N ARG A 58 -5.90 1.85 -13.11
CA ARG A 58 -6.68 2.57 -14.14
C ARG A 58 -6.14 3.96 -14.43
N TRP A 59 -5.27 4.49 -13.58
CA TRP A 59 -4.69 5.82 -13.79
C TRP A 59 -3.89 5.94 -15.08
N GLU A 60 -3.28 4.87 -15.56
CA GLU A 60 -2.55 4.86 -16.82
C GLU A 60 -3.44 5.31 -18.00
N LYS A 61 -4.72 4.95 -17.99
CA LYS A 61 -5.66 5.34 -19.04
C LYS A 61 -5.97 6.85 -19.05
N TYR A 62 -5.88 7.49 -17.88
CA TYR A 62 -6.09 8.93 -17.75
C TYR A 62 -4.84 9.73 -18.11
N SER A 63 -3.66 9.13 -18.05
CA SER A 63 -2.39 9.77 -18.40
C SER A 63 -2.07 9.71 -19.90
N GLN A 64 -2.63 8.75 -20.63
CA GLN A 64 -2.34 8.51 -22.07
C GLN A 64 -2.81 9.61 -23.02
N GLY A 65 -3.59 10.59 -22.57
CA GLY A 65 -4.08 11.72 -23.37
C GLY A 65 -3.23 12.98 -23.29
N SER A 66 -2.20 13.03 -22.48
CA SER A 66 -1.33 14.20 -22.28
C SER A 66 0.09 13.93 -22.78
N THR A 67 0.71 14.96 -23.36
CA THR A 67 2.11 14.94 -23.83
C THR A 67 3.11 14.67 -22.68
N PHE A 68 2.66 14.76 -21.45
CA PHE A 68 3.35 14.40 -20.22
C PHE A 68 2.43 13.45 -19.44
N GLU A 69 2.94 12.30 -19.04
CA GLU A 69 2.28 11.35 -18.16
C GLU A 69 1.97 12.02 -16.78
N ALA A 70 0.93 12.84 -16.73
CA ALA A 70 0.54 13.56 -15.54
C ALA A 70 -0.98 13.67 -15.46
N VAL A 71 -1.52 13.49 -14.27
CA VAL A 71 -2.92 13.69 -13.94
C VAL A 71 -3.07 15.07 -13.29
N ASN A 72 -4.02 15.85 -13.75
CA ASN A 72 -4.29 17.17 -13.18
C ASN A 72 -5.43 17.11 -12.14
N SER A 73 -5.61 18.21 -11.41
CA SER A 73 -6.63 18.29 -10.36
C SER A 73 -8.07 18.15 -10.89
N ASN A 74 -8.32 18.46 -12.16
CA ASN A 74 -9.65 18.31 -12.75
C ASN A 74 -9.93 16.84 -13.08
N ASP A 75 -8.91 16.10 -13.50
CA ASP A 75 -9.02 14.65 -13.74
C ASP A 75 -9.40 13.93 -12.44
N ILE A 76 -8.75 14.27 -11.31
CA ILE A 76 -9.10 13.74 -10.00
C ILE A 76 -10.53 14.09 -9.59
N LYS A 77 -10.95 15.33 -9.82
CA LYS A 77 -12.30 15.80 -9.47
C LYS A 77 -13.40 15.22 -10.37
N SER A 78 -13.05 14.77 -11.57
CA SER A 78 -13.98 14.15 -12.51
C SER A 78 -14.21 12.67 -12.26
N LEU A 79 -13.47 12.06 -11.32
CA LEU A 79 -13.69 10.67 -10.96
C LEU A 79 -15.08 10.45 -10.39
N HIS A 80 -15.77 9.47 -10.94
CA HIS A 80 -17.08 9.07 -10.45
C HIS A 80 -16.90 7.89 -9.49
N LEU A 81 -17.17 8.18 -8.23
CA LEU A 81 -17.11 7.21 -7.13
C LEU A 81 -18.55 6.90 -6.68
N ALA A 82 -18.93 5.63 -6.76
CA ALA A 82 -20.16 5.18 -6.10
C ALA A 82 -19.93 5.17 -4.59
N ILE A 83 -20.68 5.99 -3.86
CA ILE A 83 -20.53 6.15 -2.42
C ILE A 83 -21.78 5.55 -1.75
N PRO A 84 -21.65 4.41 -1.03
CA PRO A 84 -22.74 3.86 -0.25
C PRO A 84 -22.99 4.70 1.02
N GLU A 85 -23.97 4.31 1.82
CA GLU A 85 -24.22 4.95 3.11
C GLU A 85 -23.00 4.85 4.05
N HIS A 86 -22.87 5.80 4.96
CA HIS A 86 -21.72 5.89 5.88
C HIS A 86 -21.47 4.59 6.66
N SER A 87 -22.53 3.91 7.12
CA SER A 87 -22.44 2.64 7.84
C SER A 87 -21.85 1.52 6.97
N GLU A 88 -22.21 1.50 5.69
CA GLU A 88 -21.70 0.53 4.73
C GLU A 88 -20.25 0.85 4.35
N GLN A 89 -19.91 2.13 4.12
CA GLN A 89 -18.52 2.54 3.93
C GLN A 89 -17.62 2.05 5.06
N ALA A 90 -18.07 2.23 6.32
CA ALA A 90 -17.29 1.81 7.49
C ALA A 90 -17.09 0.29 7.54
N LYS A 91 -18.13 -0.49 7.22
CA LYS A 91 -18.03 -1.96 7.19
C LYS A 91 -17.12 -2.45 6.08
N VAL A 92 -17.25 -1.93 4.87
CA VAL A 92 -16.38 -2.29 3.74
C VAL A 92 -14.92 -1.94 4.07
N ALA A 93 -14.67 -0.73 4.56
CA ALA A 93 -13.34 -0.30 4.97
C ALA A 93 -12.74 -1.23 6.04
N SER A 94 -13.52 -1.59 7.07
CA SER A 94 -13.06 -2.50 8.13
C SER A 94 -12.67 -3.87 7.60
N VAL A 95 -13.47 -4.46 6.73
CA VAL A 95 -13.17 -5.79 6.14
C VAL A 95 -11.88 -5.76 5.34
N LEU A 96 -11.71 -4.73 4.48
CA LEU A 96 -10.51 -4.61 3.64
C LEU A 96 -9.27 -4.30 4.47
N SER A 97 -9.37 -3.39 5.46
CA SER A 97 -8.24 -3.09 6.35
C SER A 97 -7.80 -4.29 7.19
N ASN A 98 -8.73 -5.15 7.62
CA ASN A 98 -8.38 -6.38 8.32
C ASN A 98 -7.61 -7.35 7.41
N ALA A 99 -8.02 -7.46 6.14
CA ALA A 99 -7.29 -8.27 5.17
C ALA A 99 -5.88 -7.72 4.89
N ASP A 100 -5.74 -6.40 4.76
CA ASP A 100 -4.43 -5.76 4.60
C ASP A 100 -3.51 -6.03 5.78
N GLN A 101 -4.03 -5.94 7.02
CA GLN A 101 -3.26 -6.24 8.23
C GLN A 101 -2.82 -7.72 8.28
N GLU A 102 -3.68 -8.65 7.86
CA GLU A 102 -3.30 -10.06 7.78
C GLU A 102 -2.20 -10.30 6.75
N ILE A 103 -2.29 -9.66 5.58
CA ILE A 103 -1.25 -9.72 4.55
C ILE A 103 0.07 -9.19 5.09
N GLU A 104 0.07 -8.03 5.75
CA GLU A 104 1.28 -7.42 6.32
C GLU A 104 1.93 -8.34 7.35
N LEU A 105 1.15 -8.96 8.25
CA LEU A 105 1.64 -9.94 9.23
C LEU A 105 2.26 -11.16 8.57
N LEU A 106 1.63 -11.69 7.52
CA LEU A 106 2.15 -12.84 6.78
C LEU A 106 3.44 -12.50 6.01
N GLU A 107 3.54 -11.31 5.45
CA GLU A 107 4.75 -10.83 4.79
C GLU A 107 5.91 -10.68 5.78
N GLN A 108 5.62 -10.16 6.99
CA GLN A 108 6.62 -10.07 8.06
C GLN A 108 7.10 -11.47 8.48
N GLN A 109 6.19 -12.41 8.72
CA GLN A 109 6.54 -13.79 9.06
C GLN A 109 7.37 -14.46 7.97
N LEU A 110 7.02 -14.23 6.70
CA LEU A 110 7.79 -14.74 5.57
C LEU A 110 9.22 -14.17 5.53
N ALA A 111 9.36 -12.86 5.82
CA ALA A 111 10.67 -12.21 5.89
C ALA A 111 11.53 -12.83 7.01
N ASP A 112 10.96 -13.02 8.19
CA ASP A 112 11.63 -13.62 9.35
C ASP A 112 12.06 -15.06 9.06
N LEU A 113 11.19 -15.87 8.48
CA LEU A 113 11.52 -17.26 8.09
C LEU A 113 12.63 -17.32 7.02
N LYS A 114 12.63 -16.39 6.07
CA LYS A 114 13.71 -16.29 5.08
C LYS A 114 15.04 -15.93 5.74
N GLN A 115 15.02 -15.04 6.73
CA GLN A 115 16.22 -14.67 7.48
C GLN A 115 16.71 -15.83 8.33
N GLU A 116 15.83 -16.55 9.03
CA GLU A 116 16.17 -17.74 9.81
C GLU A 116 16.79 -18.83 8.92
N LYS A 117 16.16 -19.15 7.78
CA LYS A 117 16.69 -20.10 6.80
C LYS A 117 18.11 -19.70 6.39
N LYS A 118 18.36 -18.43 6.08
CA LYS A 118 19.68 -17.94 5.69
C LYS A 118 20.72 -18.15 6.81
N ALA A 119 20.33 -17.86 8.05
CA ALA A 119 21.20 -18.05 9.22
C ALA A 119 21.53 -19.53 9.45
N LEU A 120 20.53 -20.42 9.35
CA LEU A 120 20.72 -21.86 9.44
C LEU A 120 21.63 -22.40 8.33
N MET A 121 21.45 -21.98 7.10
CA MET A 121 22.32 -22.33 5.98
C MET A 121 23.78 -21.97 6.27
N GLN A 122 24.03 -20.76 6.78
CA GLN A 122 25.39 -20.33 7.13
C GLN A 122 26.01 -21.17 8.25
N GLN A 123 25.21 -21.62 9.22
CA GLN A 123 25.72 -22.44 10.33
C GLN A 123 25.96 -23.91 9.91
N LEU A 124 24.99 -24.49 9.20
CA LEU A 124 25.00 -25.92 8.88
C LEU A 124 25.91 -26.23 7.69
N LEU A 125 25.83 -25.45 6.61
CA LEU A 125 26.63 -25.71 5.40
C LEU A 125 28.12 -25.37 5.58
N THR A 126 28.44 -24.47 6.50
CA THR A 126 29.83 -24.15 6.85
C THR A 126 30.44 -25.06 7.94
N GLY A 127 29.64 -25.99 8.48
CA GLY A 127 30.06 -26.91 9.55
C GLY A 127 30.21 -26.25 10.93
N LYS A 128 29.84 -24.99 11.11
CA LYS A 128 29.82 -24.29 12.42
C LYS A 128 28.87 -24.95 13.41
N ARG A 129 27.79 -25.52 12.90
CA ARG A 129 26.85 -26.35 13.66
C ARG A 129 26.60 -27.63 12.88
N ARG A 130 26.62 -28.78 13.59
CA ARG A 130 26.35 -30.08 12.98
C ARG A 130 25.01 -30.62 13.46
N VAL A 131 24.28 -31.27 12.56
CA VAL A 131 23.12 -32.07 12.90
C VAL A 131 23.60 -33.40 13.43
N LYS A 132 23.06 -33.89 14.55
CA LYS A 132 23.28 -35.28 14.98
C LYS A 132 22.49 -36.19 14.04
N ALA A 133 23.16 -36.98 13.23
CA ALA A 133 22.53 -38.07 12.52
C ALA A 133 22.33 -39.21 13.52
N ASP A 134 21.09 -39.66 13.69
CA ASP A 134 20.84 -40.92 14.40
C ASP A 134 21.41 -42.05 13.54
N ASP A 135 22.30 -42.85 14.10
CA ASP A 135 23.01 -44.01 13.45
C ASP A 135 22.07 -45.18 13.08
N LYS A 136 20.80 -44.92 12.80
CA LYS A 136 19.77 -45.94 12.53
C LYS A 136 19.13 -45.84 11.16
N GLU A 137 19.86 -45.51 10.11
CA GLU A 137 19.41 -45.78 8.73
C GLU A 137 20.61 -45.92 7.79
N VAL A 138 21.37 -47.02 7.96
CA VAL A 138 22.16 -47.60 6.89
C VAL A 138 21.78 -49.08 6.83
N VAL A 139 20.77 -49.38 6.03
CA VAL A 139 20.51 -50.72 5.47
C VAL A 139 20.42 -50.56 3.98
#